data_32be35f2fe436feb5dd24e4da79574de
#
_entry.id   32be35f2fe436feb5dd24e4da79574de
#
_cell.length_a   1.000
_cell.length_b   1.000
_cell.length_c   1.000
_cell.angle_alpha   90.00
_cell.angle_beta   90.00
_cell.angle_gamma   90.00
#
_symmetry.space_group_name_H-M   'P 1'
#
loop_
_entity.id
_entity.type
_entity.pdbx_description
1 polymer ?
#
loop_
_entity_poly.entity_id
_entity_poly.type
_entity_poly.pdbx_seq_one_letter_code
_entity_poly.pdbx_strand_id
1 'polypeptide(L)'
;MTSSHSRFTRRRAVIIGALLGAAACATARPSAPAPTASALALLPSPKPAAANEFRDLVGEYDSDAGIVFVIEDSARLWLVDTARATRKRTALVPSSIGSLRITRRIVGPQAGSNQLQVTPVRSVDDVRREALAASPPPEPPAARAPDLVELTTLDSTIKLEIRYATTNNFLGTRFYDEARAFMQRPAAEAVVRANQKLRQLGYGLLIHDAYRPWYVTKMFWDATPLDKHWLVANPARGSNHNRGAAVDLTLFDLATGQAVDMPSTYDESTGRAFADYPGGTSLQRWNRALLRNAMVAEGFLVNPKEWWHFDYKSWRDYPIGNVSFDRIAR
;
A
#
# COMPACT_ATOMS: atom_id res chain seq x y z
N MET A 1 55.90 59.09 46.84
CA MET A 1 55.27 60.38 47.01
C MET A 1 54.77 60.89 45.68
N THR A 2 53.60 61.46 45.67
CA THR A 2 52.86 62.23 44.67
C THR A 2 52.38 61.54 43.40
N SER A 3 51.12 61.28 43.49
CA SER A 3 50.02 61.03 42.52
C SER A 3 49.97 62.13 41.44
N SER A 4 49.70 61.70 40.18
CA SER A 4 49.17 62.60 39.16
C SER A 4 48.04 61.90 38.43
N HIS A 5 46.83 62.43 38.57
CA HIS A 5 45.62 62.02 37.93
C HIS A 5 45.50 62.64 36.55
N SER A 6 45.39 61.84 35.48
CA SER A 6 44.99 62.30 34.17
C SER A 6 43.56 61.84 33.86
N ARG A 7 42.66 62.79 33.66
CA ARG A 7 41.25 62.59 33.24
C ARG A 7 41.21 62.47 31.71
N PHE A 8 40.80 61.33 31.24
CA PHE A 8 40.48 61.14 29.81
C PHE A 8 38.95 61.28 29.62
N THR A 9 38.61 62.33 28.89
CA THR A 9 37.23 62.59 28.42
C THR A 9 36.88 61.68 27.27
N ARG A 10 35.90 60.80 27.46
CA ARG A 10 35.32 59.95 26.39
C ARG A 10 34.30 60.75 25.57
N ARG A 11 34.60 60.99 24.31
CA ARG A 11 33.63 61.44 23.30
C ARG A 11 32.77 60.25 22.87
N ARG A 12 31.47 60.36 23.02
CA ARG A 12 30.49 59.39 22.49
C ARG A 12 30.28 59.69 21.00
N ALA A 13 30.66 58.76 20.14
CA ALA A 13 30.27 58.74 18.73
C ALA A 13 28.88 58.10 18.62
N VAL A 14 27.91 58.83 18.10
CA VAL A 14 26.57 58.32 17.74
C VAL A 14 26.69 57.72 16.36
N ILE A 15 26.58 56.37 16.26
CA ILE A 15 26.47 55.67 14.99
C ILE A 15 24.98 55.56 14.66
N ILE A 16 24.55 56.31 13.65
CA ILE A 16 23.20 56.14 13.05
C ILE A 16 23.29 54.95 12.11
N GLY A 17 22.79 53.78 12.59
CA GLY A 17 22.63 52.59 11.74
C GLY A 17 21.40 52.72 10.85
N ALA A 18 21.64 52.84 9.55
CA ALA A 18 20.56 52.71 8.56
C ALA A 18 20.13 51.25 8.47
N LEU A 19 18.92 50.93 8.94
CA LEU A 19 18.25 49.65 8.71
C LEU A 19 17.76 49.61 7.26
N LEU A 20 18.53 48.93 6.39
CA LEU A 20 18.06 48.49 5.08
C LEU A 20 17.12 47.29 5.30
N GLY A 21 15.82 47.52 5.26
CA GLY A 21 14.82 46.49 5.24
C GLY A 21 14.86 45.69 3.92
N ALA A 22 15.45 44.49 3.96
CA ALA A 22 15.31 43.53 2.87
C ALA A 22 13.88 43.02 2.86
N ALA A 23 13.05 43.56 1.95
CA ALA A 23 11.76 42.95 1.63
C ALA A 23 12.02 41.62 0.94
N ALA A 24 11.85 40.53 1.68
CA ALA A 24 11.82 39.18 1.12
C ALA A 24 10.57 39.06 0.24
N CYS A 25 10.75 39.16 -1.09
CA CYS A 25 9.73 38.71 -2.03
C CYS A 25 9.50 37.22 -1.81
N ALA A 26 8.49 36.86 -1.04
CA ALA A 26 7.96 35.51 -1.01
C ALA A 26 7.37 35.22 -2.39
N THR A 27 8.13 34.55 -3.25
CA THR A 27 7.59 33.99 -4.49
C THR A 27 6.54 32.98 -4.11
N ALA A 28 5.28 33.31 -4.31
CA ALA A 28 4.17 32.40 -4.16
C ALA A 28 4.45 31.16 -5.03
N ARG A 29 4.51 29.97 -4.41
CA ARG A 29 4.58 28.71 -5.16
C ARG A 29 3.39 28.68 -6.10
N PRO A 30 3.58 28.39 -7.40
CA PRO A 30 2.46 28.26 -8.31
C PRO A 30 1.48 27.22 -7.73
N SER A 31 0.20 27.59 -7.64
CA SER A 31 -0.85 26.67 -7.20
C SER A 31 -0.87 25.50 -8.17
N ALA A 32 -0.93 24.27 -7.63
CA ALA A 32 -1.09 23.10 -8.46
C ALA A 32 -2.33 23.24 -9.36
N PRO A 33 -2.26 22.78 -10.62
CA PRO A 33 -3.42 22.87 -11.52
C PRO A 33 -4.62 22.10 -10.92
N ALA A 34 -5.84 22.59 -11.20
CA ALA A 34 -7.05 21.94 -10.74
C ALA A 34 -7.15 20.50 -11.29
N PRO A 35 -7.68 19.54 -10.52
CA PRO A 35 -7.88 18.18 -10.97
C PRO A 35 -8.76 18.10 -12.22
N THR A 36 -8.41 17.22 -13.16
CA THR A 36 -9.21 16.95 -14.35
C THR A 36 -10.52 16.23 -14.00
N ALA A 37 -11.53 16.33 -14.87
CA ALA A 37 -12.79 15.60 -14.71
C ALA A 37 -12.56 14.07 -14.56
N SER A 38 -11.58 13.49 -15.30
CA SER A 38 -11.26 12.08 -15.19
C SER A 38 -10.61 11.71 -13.85
N ALA A 39 -9.85 12.61 -13.22
CA ALA A 39 -9.32 12.40 -11.88
C ALA A 39 -10.43 12.52 -10.82
N LEU A 40 -11.30 13.51 -10.94
CA LEU A 40 -12.45 13.70 -10.03
C LEU A 40 -13.41 12.51 -10.07
N ALA A 41 -13.59 11.89 -11.25
CA ALA A 41 -14.43 10.70 -11.40
C ALA A 41 -13.92 9.46 -10.61
N LEU A 42 -12.66 9.47 -10.14
CA LEU A 42 -12.13 8.41 -9.28
C LEU A 42 -12.62 8.50 -7.84
N LEU A 43 -13.09 9.68 -7.40
CA LEU A 43 -13.52 9.87 -6.02
C LEU A 43 -14.77 9.02 -5.74
N PRO A 44 -14.73 8.12 -4.75
CA PRO A 44 -15.88 7.26 -4.44
C PRO A 44 -17.05 8.05 -3.82
N SER A 45 -16.73 9.14 -3.14
CA SER A 45 -17.66 10.09 -2.49
C SER A 45 -16.84 11.28 -2.00
N PRO A 46 -17.43 12.33 -1.40
CA PRO A 46 -16.65 13.29 -0.64
C PRO A 46 -15.77 12.58 0.41
N LYS A 47 -14.50 13.01 0.52
CA LYS A 47 -13.55 12.39 1.47
C LYS A 47 -14.09 12.58 2.89
N PRO A 48 -14.29 11.48 3.66
CA PRO A 48 -14.72 11.59 5.04
C PRO A 48 -13.62 12.19 5.93
N ALA A 49 -14.02 12.83 7.03
CA ALA A 49 -13.09 13.24 8.07
C ALA A 49 -12.47 11.99 8.75
N ALA A 50 -11.28 12.15 9.28
CA ALA A 50 -10.71 11.12 10.13
C ALA A 50 -11.48 11.09 11.46
N ALA A 51 -12.00 9.93 11.83
CA ALA A 51 -12.73 9.70 13.07
C ALA A 51 -11.85 8.87 14.02
N ASN A 52 -10.70 9.44 14.42
CA ASN A 52 -9.69 8.74 15.22
C ASN A 52 -10.21 8.30 16.57
N GLU A 53 -11.15 9.02 17.16
CA GLU A 53 -11.80 8.71 18.44
C GLU A 53 -12.54 7.37 18.45
N PHE A 54 -12.93 6.86 17.29
CA PHE A 54 -13.61 5.58 17.16
C PHE A 54 -12.70 4.43 16.76
N ARG A 55 -11.41 4.70 16.50
CA ARG A 55 -10.46 3.71 15.95
C ARG A 55 -10.35 2.45 16.82
N ASP A 56 -10.36 2.62 18.13
CA ASP A 56 -10.26 1.50 19.08
C ASP A 56 -11.57 0.71 19.23
N LEU A 57 -12.68 1.26 18.77
CA LEU A 57 -14.00 0.64 18.86
C LEU A 57 -14.38 -0.07 17.55
N VAL A 58 -13.89 0.38 16.40
CA VAL A 58 -14.16 -0.30 15.12
C VAL A 58 -13.44 -1.64 15.05
N GLY A 59 -14.14 -2.67 14.52
CA GLY A 59 -13.57 -4.01 14.41
C GLY A 59 -14.61 -5.09 14.26
N GLU A 60 -14.15 -6.32 14.39
CA GLU A 60 -14.98 -7.52 14.39
C GLU A 60 -15.29 -7.96 15.83
N TYR A 61 -16.50 -8.46 16.03
CA TYR A 61 -16.95 -8.94 17.32
C TYR A 61 -17.73 -10.24 17.16
N ASP A 62 -17.52 -11.16 18.08
CA ASP A 62 -18.38 -12.36 18.22
C ASP A 62 -19.65 -11.97 18.96
N SER A 63 -20.80 -12.46 18.49
CA SER A 63 -22.10 -12.33 19.13
C SER A 63 -22.82 -13.68 19.14
N ASP A 64 -23.94 -13.79 19.87
CA ASP A 64 -24.78 -14.99 19.86
C ASP A 64 -25.30 -15.35 18.46
N ALA A 65 -25.37 -14.38 17.55
CA ALA A 65 -25.83 -14.55 16.17
C ALA A 65 -24.70 -14.76 15.15
N GLY A 66 -23.43 -14.80 15.59
CA GLY A 66 -22.23 -14.89 14.75
C GLY A 66 -21.42 -13.61 14.73
N ILE A 67 -20.60 -13.42 13.69
CA ILE A 67 -19.71 -12.27 13.58
C ILE A 67 -20.50 -11.02 13.21
N VAL A 68 -20.32 -9.97 14.00
CA VAL A 68 -20.83 -8.62 13.74
C VAL A 68 -19.66 -7.64 13.61
N PHE A 69 -19.88 -6.55 12.91
CA PHE A 69 -18.89 -5.49 12.76
C PHE A 69 -19.34 -4.22 13.49
N VAL A 70 -18.46 -3.63 14.26
CA VAL A 70 -18.57 -2.22 14.67
C VAL A 70 -17.82 -1.42 13.63
N ILE A 71 -18.50 -0.56 12.91
CA ILE A 71 -17.93 0.32 11.90
C ILE A 71 -18.16 1.78 12.26
N GLU A 72 -17.27 2.65 11.83
CA GLU A 72 -17.50 4.09 11.82
C GLU A 72 -18.00 4.49 10.42
N ASP A 73 -19.05 5.30 10.38
CA ASP A 73 -19.54 5.90 9.16
C ASP A 73 -20.11 7.30 9.46
N SER A 74 -19.56 8.32 8.80
CA SER A 74 -19.96 9.73 8.95
C SER A 74 -19.88 10.21 10.42
N ALA A 75 -18.75 9.92 11.07
CA ALA A 75 -18.46 10.21 12.48
C ALA A 75 -19.50 9.62 13.46
N ARG A 76 -20.05 8.46 13.12
CA ARG A 76 -20.95 7.67 13.98
C ARG A 76 -20.57 6.20 13.98
N LEU A 77 -20.84 5.53 15.10
CA LEU A 77 -20.66 4.09 15.18
C LEU A 77 -21.93 3.34 14.79
N TRP A 78 -21.74 2.21 14.11
CA TRP A 78 -22.79 1.32 13.68
C TRP A 78 -22.42 -0.12 13.97
N LEU A 79 -23.36 -0.87 14.53
CA LEU A 79 -23.29 -2.33 14.55
C LEU A 79 -23.86 -2.85 13.22
N VAL A 80 -23.08 -3.65 12.51
CA VAL A 80 -23.46 -4.26 11.22
C VAL A 80 -23.52 -5.76 11.41
N ASP A 81 -24.71 -6.32 11.30
CA ASP A 81 -24.93 -7.76 11.27
C ASP A 81 -24.80 -8.25 9.83
N THR A 82 -23.81 -9.10 9.57
CA THR A 82 -23.54 -9.66 8.24
C THR A 82 -24.21 -11.04 8.04
N ALA A 83 -24.72 -11.65 9.10
CA ALA A 83 -25.42 -12.94 9.02
C ALA A 83 -26.78 -12.83 8.29
N ARG A 84 -27.29 -11.62 8.12
CA ARG A 84 -28.55 -11.36 7.42
C ARG A 84 -28.30 -10.82 6.02
N ALA A 85 -29.04 -11.32 5.05
CA ALA A 85 -28.98 -10.86 3.66
C ALA A 85 -29.16 -9.32 3.49
N THR A 86 -29.80 -8.66 4.46
CA THR A 86 -30.08 -7.21 4.45
C THR A 86 -29.01 -6.36 5.12
N ARG A 87 -27.92 -6.94 5.67
CA ARG A 87 -26.85 -6.20 6.40
C ARG A 87 -27.42 -5.13 7.32
N LYS A 88 -28.25 -5.53 8.30
CA LYS A 88 -28.91 -4.59 9.22
C LYS A 88 -27.86 -3.73 9.93
N ARG A 89 -28.05 -2.40 9.88
CA ARG A 89 -27.25 -1.43 10.63
C ARG A 89 -28.03 -0.93 11.83
N THR A 90 -27.39 -0.93 13.00
CA THR A 90 -27.94 -0.36 14.23
C THR A 90 -26.98 0.71 14.71
N ALA A 91 -27.47 1.94 14.95
CA ALA A 91 -26.64 3.01 15.49
C ALA A 91 -26.17 2.64 16.90
N LEU A 92 -24.90 2.92 17.20
CA LEU A 92 -24.28 2.67 18.50
C LEU A 92 -23.86 3.98 19.13
N VAL A 93 -24.03 4.06 20.44
CA VAL A 93 -23.38 5.07 21.28
C VAL A 93 -22.12 4.41 21.86
N PRO A 94 -20.94 5.06 21.86
CA PRO A 94 -19.69 4.45 22.35
C PRO A 94 -19.82 3.82 23.73
N SER A 95 -20.54 4.46 24.66
CA SER A 95 -20.80 3.95 26.02
C SER A 95 -21.66 2.69 26.08
N SER A 96 -22.43 2.39 25.01
CA SER A 96 -23.31 1.21 24.98
C SER A 96 -22.60 -0.06 24.50
N ILE A 97 -21.40 0.04 23.96
CA ILE A 97 -20.68 -1.14 23.42
C ILE A 97 -20.40 -2.16 24.54
N GLY A 98 -20.00 -1.70 25.71
CA GLY A 98 -19.76 -2.58 26.87
C GLY A 98 -21.02 -3.28 27.41
N SER A 99 -22.22 -2.81 27.07
CA SER A 99 -23.50 -3.44 27.47
C SER A 99 -24.03 -4.43 26.43
N LEU A 100 -23.42 -4.48 25.24
CA LEU A 100 -23.76 -5.44 24.22
C LEU A 100 -23.15 -6.82 24.57
N ARG A 101 -23.89 -7.90 24.27
CA ARG A 101 -23.35 -9.27 24.36
C ARG A 101 -22.46 -9.57 23.15
N ILE A 102 -21.35 -8.82 23.04
CA ILE A 102 -20.37 -8.98 21.99
C ILE A 102 -18.96 -8.97 22.58
N THR A 103 -18.10 -9.83 22.06
CA THR A 103 -16.69 -9.92 22.44
C THR A 103 -15.84 -9.54 21.24
N ARG A 104 -14.93 -8.59 21.43
CA ARG A 104 -14.03 -8.17 20.35
C ARG A 104 -13.17 -9.34 19.91
N ARG A 105 -13.20 -9.64 18.62
CA ARG A 105 -12.28 -10.58 18.00
C ARG A 105 -10.94 -9.89 17.79
N ILE A 106 -9.87 -10.55 18.20
CA ILE A 106 -8.53 -10.15 17.80
C ILE A 106 -8.30 -10.73 16.41
N VAL A 107 -8.61 -9.94 15.39
CA VAL A 107 -8.41 -10.32 13.99
C VAL A 107 -7.11 -9.69 13.54
N GLY A 108 -6.08 -10.51 13.44
CA GLY A 108 -4.73 -10.06 13.09
C GLY A 108 -3.94 -9.47 14.27
N PRO A 109 -2.65 -9.24 14.09
CA PRO A 109 -1.81 -8.62 15.09
C PRO A 109 -2.26 -7.17 15.33
N GLN A 110 -2.17 -6.71 16.58
CA GLN A 110 -2.47 -5.33 16.94
C GLN A 110 -1.54 -4.34 16.25
N ALA A 111 -2.00 -3.08 16.14
CA ALA A 111 -1.31 -2.00 15.45
C ALA A 111 0.22 -2.05 15.57
N GLY A 112 0.91 -2.22 14.45
CA GLY A 112 2.37 -2.13 14.34
C GLY A 112 3.08 -3.26 13.57
N SER A 113 2.54 -4.48 13.51
CA SER A 113 3.12 -5.57 12.71
C SER A 113 2.04 -6.58 12.35
N ASN A 114 1.35 -6.34 11.26
CA ASN A 114 0.14 -7.09 10.92
C ASN A 114 0.33 -8.13 9.81
N GLN A 115 1.57 -8.45 9.48
CA GLN A 115 1.84 -9.59 8.63
C GLN A 115 1.83 -10.87 9.44
N LEU A 116 1.14 -11.88 8.94
CA LEU A 116 1.32 -13.23 9.42
C LEU A 116 2.80 -13.60 9.24
N GLN A 117 3.49 -13.85 10.35
CA GLN A 117 4.86 -14.35 10.30
C GLN A 117 4.83 -15.87 10.22
N VAL A 118 5.37 -16.40 9.15
CA VAL A 118 5.53 -17.84 8.92
C VAL A 118 7.01 -18.18 9.03
N THR A 119 7.35 -19.09 9.92
CA THR A 119 8.72 -19.60 10.01
C THR A 119 8.98 -20.49 8.80
N PRO A 120 10.02 -20.22 7.99
CA PRO A 120 10.40 -21.08 6.88
C PRO A 120 10.70 -22.49 7.36
N VAL A 121 10.17 -23.51 6.67
CA VAL A 121 10.44 -24.94 6.98
C VAL A 121 11.74 -25.43 6.40
N ARG A 122 12.39 -24.65 5.54
CA ARG A 122 13.66 -24.94 4.88
C ARG A 122 14.53 -23.69 4.85
N SER A 123 15.85 -23.89 4.77
CA SER A 123 16.80 -22.80 4.54
C SER A 123 16.44 -22.06 3.23
N VAL A 124 16.39 -20.72 3.29
CA VAL A 124 16.08 -19.88 2.12
C VAL A 124 17.16 -20.03 1.04
N ASP A 125 18.41 -20.22 1.42
CA ASP A 125 19.51 -20.45 0.47
C ASP A 125 19.37 -21.78 -0.27
N ASP A 126 18.89 -22.83 0.40
CA ASP A 126 18.65 -24.14 -0.22
C ASP A 126 17.46 -24.06 -1.19
N VAL A 127 16.34 -23.48 -0.76
CA VAL A 127 15.18 -23.32 -1.66
C VAL A 127 15.49 -22.39 -2.84
N ARG A 128 16.34 -21.38 -2.66
CA ARG A 128 16.81 -20.51 -3.75
C ARG A 128 17.62 -21.29 -4.77
N ARG A 129 18.61 -22.07 -4.32
CA ARG A 129 19.47 -22.87 -5.19
C ARG A 129 18.65 -23.86 -6.02
N GLU A 130 17.70 -24.56 -5.38
CA GLU A 130 16.82 -25.52 -6.07
C GLU A 130 15.84 -24.83 -7.03
N ALA A 131 15.25 -23.69 -6.62
CA ALA A 131 14.34 -22.96 -7.45
C ALA A 131 15.00 -22.38 -8.70
N LEU A 132 16.25 -21.91 -8.59
CA LEU A 132 17.03 -21.43 -9.72
C LEU A 132 17.43 -22.55 -10.69
N ALA A 133 17.60 -23.79 -10.22
CA ALA A 133 17.87 -24.97 -11.05
C ALA A 133 16.61 -25.55 -11.68
N ALA A 134 15.41 -25.15 -11.23
CA ALA A 134 14.15 -25.63 -11.76
C ALA A 134 13.63 -24.77 -12.91
N SER A 135 12.68 -25.31 -13.67
CA SER A 135 12.01 -24.62 -14.78
C SER A 135 10.53 -24.39 -14.45
N PRO A 136 9.94 -23.30 -14.97
CA PRO A 136 8.50 -23.12 -14.92
C PRO A 136 7.72 -24.29 -15.53
N PRO A 137 6.46 -24.49 -15.18
CA PRO A 137 5.61 -25.49 -15.80
C PRO A 137 5.47 -25.20 -17.31
N PRO A 138 5.35 -26.25 -18.15
CA PRO A 138 5.12 -26.05 -19.56
C PRO A 138 3.75 -25.38 -19.80
N GLU A 139 3.72 -24.42 -20.72
CA GLU A 139 2.51 -23.71 -21.11
C GLU A 139 2.31 -23.76 -22.62
N PRO A 140 1.08 -23.62 -23.13
CA PRO A 140 0.85 -23.32 -24.54
C PRO A 140 1.58 -22.04 -24.96
N PRO A 141 1.90 -21.86 -26.26
CA PRO A 141 2.50 -20.62 -26.73
C PRO A 141 1.69 -19.40 -26.30
N ALA A 142 2.36 -18.42 -25.72
CA ALA A 142 1.73 -17.17 -25.30
C ALA A 142 1.34 -16.32 -26.52
N ALA A 143 0.25 -15.56 -26.39
CA ALA A 143 -0.22 -14.67 -27.46
C ALA A 143 0.71 -13.46 -27.66
N ARG A 144 1.51 -13.11 -26.65
CA ARG A 144 2.43 -11.96 -26.67
C ARG A 144 3.81 -12.34 -26.14
N ALA A 145 4.83 -11.80 -26.76
CA ALA A 145 6.18 -11.83 -26.24
C ALA A 145 6.27 -10.93 -24.98
N PRO A 146 7.11 -11.29 -23.98
CA PRO A 146 7.37 -10.43 -22.84
C PRO A 146 8.00 -9.10 -23.26
N ASP A 147 7.49 -7.99 -22.70
CA ASP A 147 8.06 -6.64 -22.80
C ASP A 147 8.01 -6.01 -21.40
N LEU A 148 8.90 -6.48 -20.51
CA LEU A 148 9.00 -6.01 -19.13
C LEU A 148 9.73 -4.66 -19.10
N VAL A 149 9.08 -3.66 -18.51
CA VAL A 149 9.63 -2.32 -18.31
C VAL A 149 9.58 -1.95 -16.82
N GLU A 150 10.56 -1.17 -16.39
CA GLU A 150 10.63 -0.72 -15.00
C GLU A 150 9.69 0.47 -14.77
N LEU A 151 8.84 0.39 -13.74
CA LEU A 151 7.83 1.41 -13.44
C LEU A 151 8.45 2.78 -13.16
N THR A 152 9.54 2.82 -12.38
CA THR A 152 10.21 4.08 -12.00
C THR A 152 10.95 4.76 -13.14
N THR A 153 11.28 4.02 -14.20
CA THR A 153 11.82 4.59 -15.44
C THR A 153 10.73 5.30 -16.25
N LEU A 154 9.49 4.80 -16.22
CA LEU A 154 8.35 5.41 -16.89
C LEU A 154 7.78 6.60 -16.09
N ASP A 155 7.76 6.49 -14.77
CA ASP A 155 7.29 7.56 -13.87
C ASP A 155 8.06 7.52 -12.55
N SER A 156 9.05 8.39 -12.39
CA SER A 156 9.90 8.51 -11.20
C SER A 156 9.14 8.98 -9.95
N THR A 157 7.88 9.38 -10.08
CA THR A 157 7.04 9.79 -8.94
C THR A 157 6.32 8.62 -8.25
N ILE A 158 6.36 7.42 -8.85
CA ILE A 158 5.93 6.17 -8.22
C ILE A 158 6.96 5.79 -7.16
N LYS A 159 6.50 5.49 -5.95
CA LYS A 159 7.35 5.02 -4.87
C LYS A 159 7.42 3.50 -4.82
N LEU A 160 8.55 2.99 -4.36
CA LEU A 160 8.77 1.57 -4.15
C LEU A 160 8.97 1.27 -2.66
N GLU A 161 8.28 0.27 -2.17
CA GLU A 161 8.50 -0.39 -0.88
C GLU A 161 8.43 -1.89 -1.11
N ILE A 162 9.38 -2.39 -1.92
CA ILE A 162 9.40 -3.78 -2.37
C ILE A 162 9.65 -4.71 -1.17
N ARG A 163 8.58 -5.30 -0.66
CA ARG A 163 8.58 -6.07 0.59
C ARG A 163 9.51 -7.27 0.53
N TYR A 164 9.54 -7.97 -0.58
CA TYR A 164 10.36 -9.17 -0.76
C TYR A 164 11.85 -8.88 -1.01
N ALA A 165 12.22 -7.61 -1.21
CA ALA A 165 13.62 -7.17 -1.17
C ALA A 165 14.12 -6.84 0.24
N THR A 166 13.29 -7.04 1.26
CA THR A 166 13.58 -6.80 2.68
C THR A 166 13.14 -8.00 3.51
N THR A 167 13.36 -7.95 4.83
CA THR A 167 12.83 -8.93 5.78
C THR A 167 11.40 -8.61 6.24
N ASN A 168 10.82 -7.47 5.80
CA ASN A 168 9.47 -7.05 6.15
C ASN A 168 8.43 -7.72 5.23
N ASN A 169 8.34 -9.05 5.29
CA ASN A 169 7.39 -9.89 4.55
C ASN A 169 6.98 -11.10 5.40
N PHE A 170 6.03 -11.88 4.93
CA PHE A 170 5.41 -12.98 5.71
C PHE A 170 6.38 -14.12 6.10
N LEU A 171 7.51 -14.29 5.40
CA LEU A 171 8.53 -15.29 5.73
C LEU A 171 9.72 -14.68 6.49
N GLY A 172 9.72 -13.38 6.77
CA GLY A 172 10.76 -12.71 7.55
C GLY A 172 12.15 -12.73 6.91
N THR A 173 12.25 -12.98 5.61
CA THR A 173 13.52 -13.13 4.90
C THR A 173 13.52 -12.47 3.53
N ARG A 174 14.69 -12.22 2.98
CA ARG A 174 14.85 -11.54 1.70
C ARG A 174 14.81 -12.53 0.53
N PHE A 175 13.98 -12.24 -0.46
CA PHE A 175 13.79 -13.05 -1.68
C PHE A 175 14.30 -12.37 -2.95
N TYR A 176 14.21 -11.05 -3.05
CA TYR A 176 14.75 -10.27 -4.16
C TYR A 176 16.10 -9.68 -3.82
N ASP A 177 17.01 -9.66 -4.77
CA ASP A 177 18.32 -9.04 -4.59
C ASP A 177 18.26 -7.51 -4.79
N GLU A 178 17.27 -7.03 -5.56
CA GLU A 178 17.05 -5.63 -5.87
C GLU A 178 15.61 -5.20 -5.56
N ALA A 179 15.44 -3.97 -5.07
CA ALA A 179 14.13 -3.35 -4.82
C ALA A 179 13.64 -2.64 -6.09
N ARG A 180 13.26 -3.40 -7.11
CA ARG A 180 12.80 -2.92 -8.42
C ARG A 180 11.40 -3.46 -8.74
N ALA A 181 10.65 -2.73 -9.57
CA ALA A 181 9.31 -3.10 -9.99
C ALA A 181 9.19 -3.07 -11.51
N PHE A 182 8.97 -4.23 -12.10
CA PHE A 182 8.79 -4.40 -13.54
C PHE A 182 7.37 -4.86 -13.85
N MET A 183 6.83 -4.43 -14.97
CA MET A 183 5.58 -4.94 -15.52
C MET A 183 5.65 -5.02 -17.03
N GLN A 184 4.76 -5.81 -17.66
CA GLN A 184 4.54 -5.75 -19.11
C GLN A 184 4.17 -4.31 -19.49
N ARG A 185 4.74 -3.78 -20.55
CA ARG A 185 4.59 -2.37 -20.95
C ARG A 185 3.15 -1.85 -20.91
N PRO A 186 2.12 -2.52 -21.49
CA PRO A 186 0.76 -1.99 -21.42
C PRO A 186 0.19 -1.89 -20.01
N ALA A 187 0.58 -2.81 -19.12
CA ALA A 187 0.20 -2.79 -17.71
C ALA A 187 0.95 -1.69 -16.96
N ALA A 188 2.26 -1.53 -17.20
CA ALA A 188 3.09 -0.48 -16.62
C ALA A 188 2.56 0.92 -16.98
N GLU A 189 2.26 1.16 -18.25
CA GLU A 189 1.68 2.42 -18.72
C GLU A 189 0.32 2.70 -18.10
N ALA A 190 -0.49 1.66 -17.85
CA ALA A 190 -1.76 1.79 -17.14
C ALA A 190 -1.56 2.20 -15.66
N VAL A 191 -0.56 1.63 -14.97
CA VAL A 191 -0.16 2.06 -13.61
C VAL A 191 0.28 3.53 -13.60
N VAL A 192 1.08 3.95 -14.60
CA VAL A 192 1.52 5.35 -14.73
C VAL A 192 0.31 6.28 -14.89
N ARG A 193 -0.65 5.95 -15.75
CA ARG A 193 -1.87 6.77 -15.91
C ARG A 193 -2.71 6.83 -14.64
N ALA A 194 -2.83 5.72 -13.91
CA ALA A 194 -3.50 5.71 -12.60
C ALA A 194 -2.78 6.64 -11.61
N ASN A 195 -1.44 6.55 -11.51
CA ASN A 195 -0.63 7.42 -10.67
C ASN A 195 -0.81 8.90 -11.01
N GLN A 196 -0.76 9.27 -12.29
CA GLN A 196 -0.93 10.65 -12.75
C GLN A 196 -2.29 11.25 -12.35
N LYS A 197 -3.38 10.47 -12.46
CA LYS A 197 -4.72 10.89 -12.02
C LYS A 197 -4.78 11.05 -10.49
N LEU A 198 -4.25 10.09 -9.74
CA LEU A 198 -4.21 10.14 -8.27
C LEU A 198 -3.40 11.32 -7.76
N ARG A 199 -2.31 11.69 -8.42
CA ARG A 199 -1.49 12.85 -8.04
C ARG A 199 -2.27 14.16 -8.11
N GLN A 200 -3.21 14.30 -9.03
CA GLN A 200 -4.11 15.46 -9.10
C GLN A 200 -5.05 15.54 -7.89
N LEU A 201 -5.26 14.41 -7.19
CA LEU A 201 -6.09 14.31 -5.99
C LEU A 201 -5.28 14.36 -4.69
N GLY A 202 -3.94 14.55 -4.78
CA GLY A 202 -3.04 14.61 -3.63
C GLY A 202 -2.50 13.25 -3.18
N TYR A 203 -2.61 12.21 -4.01
CA TYR A 203 -2.11 10.86 -3.72
C TYR A 203 -1.10 10.38 -4.76
N GLY A 204 -0.27 9.41 -4.39
CA GLY A 204 0.61 8.69 -5.30
C GLY A 204 0.56 7.19 -5.03
N LEU A 205 1.11 6.39 -5.95
CA LEU A 205 1.18 4.94 -5.82
C LEU A 205 2.49 4.52 -5.13
N LEU A 206 2.38 3.59 -4.19
CA LEU A 206 3.47 2.91 -3.50
C LEU A 206 3.40 1.42 -3.82
N ILE A 207 4.40 0.90 -4.51
CA ILE A 207 4.44 -0.48 -5.01
C ILE A 207 5.10 -1.40 -3.98
N HIS A 208 4.46 -2.52 -3.65
CA HIS A 208 4.96 -3.55 -2.75
C HIS A 208 5.54 -4.75 -3.50
N ASP A 209 4.92 -5.16 -4.62
CA ASP A 209 5.40 -6.20 -5.55
C ASP A 209 4.85 -5.96 -6.96
N ALA A 210 5.56 -6.45 -7.99
CA ALA A 210 5.13 -6.37 -9.37
C ALA A 210 5.50 -7.67 -10.12
N TYR A 211 6.32 -7.63 -11.18
CA TYR A 211 6.83 -8.85 -11.76
C TYR A 211 7.63 -9.64 -10.74
N ARG A 212 7.25 -10.89 -10.54
CA ARG A 212 7.93 -11.86 -9.68
C ARG A 212 8.44 -13.00 -10.54
N PRO A 213 9.74 -13.18 -10.68
CA PRO A 213 10.28 -14.35 -11.38
C PRO A 213 9.70 -15.64 -10.81
N TRP A 214 9.40 -16.60 -11.66
CA TRP A 214 8.76 -17.85 -11.22
C TRP A 214 9.56 -18.59 -10.14
N TYR A 215 10.90 -18.56 -10.21
CA TYR A 215 11.74 -19.19 -9.18
C TYR A 215 11.45 -18.65 -7.77
N VAL A 216 11.07 -17.35 -7.65
CA VAL A 216 10.68 -16.76 -6.36
C VAL A 216 9.34 -17.29 -5.87
N THR A 217 8.37 -17.49 -6.76
CA THR A 217 7.10 -18.15 -6.40
C THR A 217 7.35 -19.59 -5.92
N LYS A 218 8.29 -20.31 -6.54
CA LYS A 218 8.71 -21.63 -6.07
C LYS A 218 9.41 -21.56 -4.70
N MET A 219 10.26 -20.56 -4.47
CA MET A 219 10.89 -20.32 -3.17
C MET A 219 9.84 -20.10 -2.06
N PHE A 220 8.82 -19.29 -2.33
CA PHE A 220 7.71 -19.06 -1.37
C PHE A 220 7.03 -20.37 -1.01
N TRP A 221 6.70 -21.17 -2.02
CA TRP A 221 6.04 -22.46 -1.84
C TRP A 221 6.88 -23.43 -1.03
N ASP A 222 8.15 -23.60 -1.39
CA ASP A 222 9.04 -24.58 -0.78
C ASP A 222 9.49 -24.18 0.64
N ALA A 223 9.49 -22.88 0.95
CA ALA A 223 9.81 -22.37 2.29
C ALA A 223 8.59 -22.33 3.23
N THR A 224 7.38 -22.35 2.69
CA THR A 224 6.15 -22.24 3.47
C THR A 224 5.70 -23.62 3.98
N PRO A 225 5.30 -23.76 5.26
CA PRO A 225 4.72 -25.00 5.78
C PRO A 225 3.50 -25.46 4.97
N LEU A 226 3.30 -26.75 4.81
CA LEU A 226 2.24 -27.34 3.99
C LEU A 226 0.82 -26.84 4.38
N ASP A 227 0.57 -26.71 5.69
CA ASP A 227 -0.70 -26.20 6.23
C ASP A 227 -0.93 -24.68 5.95
N LYS A 228 0.09 -24.00 5.46
CA LYS A 228 0.08 -22.58 5.08
C LYS A 228 0.16 -22.34 3.57
N HIS A 229 0.19 -23.38 2.74
CA HIS A 229 0.27 -23.25 1.28
C HIS A 229 -0.88 -22.46 0.65
N TRP A 230 -1.97 -22.28 1.39
CA TRP A 230 -3.08 -21.42 0.95
C TRP A 230 -2.73 -19.93 0.90
N LEU A 231 -1.58 -19.51 1.51
CA LEU A 231 -1.05 -18.14 1.47
C LEU A 231 -0.29 -17.83 0.17
N VAL A 232 0.19 -18.84 -0.52
CA VAL A 232 1.16 -18.69 -1.62
C VAL A 232 0.64 -19.33 -2.91
N ALA A 233 1.03 -18.75 -4.04
CA ALA A 233 0.68 -19.32 -5.34
C ALA A 233 1.39 -20.66 -5.55
N ASN A 234 0.67 -21.67 -6.07
CA ASN A 234 1.24 -22.96 -6.43
C ASN A 234 2.14 -22.80 -7.68
N PRO A 235 3.46 -23.08 -7.59
CA PRO A 235 4.38 -22.90 -8.71
C PRO A 235 4.04 -23.80 -9.91
N ALA A 236 3.33 -24.92 -9.71
CA ALA A 236 2.87 -25.76 -10.82
C ALA A 236 1.80 -25.08 -11.71
N ARG A 237 1.18 -24.00 -11.23
CA ARG A 237 0.22 -23.17 -11.99
C ARG A 237 0.75 -21.76 -12.26
N GLY A 238 1.81 -21.36 -11.57
CA GLY A 238 2.33 -20.01 -11.59
C GLY A 238 1.42 -18.99 -10.90
N SER A 239 1.83 -17.74 -10.98
CA SER A 239 1.14 -16.56 -10.46
C SER A 239 1.01 -15.52 -11.58
N ASN A 240 0.01 -14.62 -11.50
CA ASN A 240 -0.09 -13.50 -12.43
C ASN A 240 1.06 -12.50 -12.29
N HIS A 241 1.71 -12.44 -11.11
CA HIS A 241 2.99 -11.75 -10.94
C HIS A 241 4.09 -12.34 -11.83
N ASN A 242 4.13 -13.66 -12.03
CA ASN A 242 5.13 -14.27 -12.91
C ASN A 242 4.97 -13.83 -14.37
N ARG A 243 3.78 -13.39 -14.77
CA ARG A 243 3.50 -12.88 -16.12
C ARG A 243 3.83 -11.40 -16.29
N GLY A 244 4.25 -10.71 -15.20
CA GLY A 244 4.48 -9.27 -15.21
C GLY A 244 3.21 -8.44 -15.42
N ALA A 245 2.05 -9.01 -15.11
CA ALA A 245 0.76 -8.39 -15.35
C ALA A 245 -0.10 -8.30 -14.08
N ALA A 246 0.48 -8.51 -12.91
CA ALA A 246 -0.08 -8.22 -11.61
C ALA A 246 0.80 -7.26 -10.83
N VAL A 247 0.18 -6.49 -9.94
CA VAL A 247 0.86 -5.54 -9.07
C VAL A 247 0.18 -5.48 -7.71
N ASP A 248 1.00 -5.46 -6.65
CA ASP A 248 0.59 -5.20 -5.27
C ASP A 248 1.00 -3.77 -4.90
N LEU A 249 0.03 -2.97 -4.48
CA LEU A 249 0.28 -1.56 -4.24
C LEU A 249 -0.71 -0.93 -3.26
N THR A 250 -0.33 0.24 -2.75
CA THR A 250 -1.18 1.10 -1.95
C THR A 250 -1.05 2.56 -2.37
N LEU A 251 -1.77 3.45 -1.69
CA LEU A 251 -1.65 4.89 -1.84
C LEU A 251 -0.66 5.47 -0.82
N PHE A 252 0.03 6.53 -1.20
CA PHE A 252 0.66 7.44 -0.24
C PHE A 252 0.14 8.86 -0.42
N ASP A 253 0.08 9.61 0.67
CA ASP A 253 -0.32 11.02 0.67
C ASP A 253 0.85 11.90 0.24
N LEU A 254 0.65 12.77 -0.75
CA LEU A 254 1.71 13.62 -1.30
C LEU A 254 2.20 14.69 -0.33
N ALA A 255 1.36 15.14 0.60
CA ALA A 255 1.73 16.18 1.55
C ALA A 255 2.63 15.64 2.66
N THR A 256 2.36 14.40 3.12
CA THR A 256 3.11 13.77 4.21
C THR A 256 4.18 12.80 3.70
N GLY A 257 4.03 12.29 2.48
CA GLY A 257 4.88 11.25 1.92
C GLY A 257 4.66 9.85 2.54
N GLN A 258 3.70 9.69 3.44
CA GLN A 258 3.41 8.45 4.15
C GLN A 258 2.33 7.64 3.45
N ALA A 259 2.40 6.30 3.57
CA ALA A 259 1.31 5.43 3.14
C ALA A 259 0.01 5.82 3.87
N VAL A 260 -1.10 5.79 3.13
CA VAL A 260 -2.41 6.07 3.74
C VAL A 260 -2.90 4.86 4.53
N ASP A 261 -3.75 5.14 5.51
CA ASP A 261 -4.34 4.10 6.37
C ASP A 261 -5.40 3.31 5.57
N MET A 262 -5.21 2.00 5.46
CA MET A 262 -6.10 1.05 4.77
C MET A 262 -6.79 0.13 5.79
N PRO A 263 -7.85 -0.61 5.43
CA PRO A 263 -8.53 -1.52 6.36
C PRO A 263 -7.65 -2.60 6.96
N SER A 264 -6.60 -3.01 6.25
CA SER A 264 -5.56 -3.92 6.74
C SER A 264 -4.19 -3.50 6.23
N THR A 265 -3.14 -4.11 6.76
CA THR A 265 -1.81 -4.01 6.17
C THR A 265 -1.67 -4.89 4.93
N TYR A 266 -0.62 -4.66 4.16
CA TYR A 266 -0.20 -5.54 3.07
C TYR A 266 0.15 -6.94 3.59
N ASP A 267 -0.16 -7.99 2.83
CA ASP A 267 0.04 -9.42 3.18
C ASP A 267 -0.69 -9.87 4.46
N GLU A 268 -1.70 -9.14 4.91
CA GLU A 268 -2.55 -9.61 6.01
C GLU A 268 -3.44 -10.76 5.54
N SER A 269 -3.40 -11.89 6.26
CA SER A 269 -4.13 -13.12 5.91
C SER A 269 -5.50 -13.27 6.58
N THR A 270 -6.16 -12.16 6.92
CA THR A 270 -7.48 -12.14 7.55
C THR A 270 -8.55 -11.60 6.60
N GLY A 271 -9.81 -11.69 6.98
CA GLY A 271 -10.93 -11.10 6.22
C GLY A 271 -10.79 -9.59 5.98
N ARG A 272 -9.97 -8.88 6.76
CA ARG A 272 -9.68 -7.46 6.59
C ARG A 272 -8.96 -7.16 5.28
N ALA A 273 -8.24 -8.14 4.73
CA ALA A 273 -7.58 -8.06 3.43
C ALA A 273 -8.56 -8.03 2.25
N PHE A 274 -9.80 -8.49 2.43
CA PHE A 274 -10.75 -8.60 1.34
C PHE A 274 -11.10 -7.22 0.74
N ALA A 275 -11.20 -7.19 -0.58
CA ALA A 275 -11.47 -5.97 -1.35
C ALA A 275 -12.82 -5.31 -0.98
N ASP A 276 -13.76 -6.05 -0.44
CA ASP A 276 -15.08 -5.58 0.00
C ASP A 276 -15.31 -5.70 1.52
N TYR A 277 -14.23 -5.88 2.30
CA TYR A 277 -14.32 -5.92 3.76
C TYR A 277 -15.13 -4.75 4.31
N PRO A 278 -16.21 -5.00 5.08
CA PRO A 278 -17.13 -3.95 5.51
C PRO A 278 -16.64 -3.15 6.72
N GLY A 279 -15.63 -3.66 7.44
CA GLY A 279 -15.09 -3.06 8.65
C GLY A 279 -14.15 -1.90 8.42
N GLY A 280 -13.52 -1.43 9.49
CA GLY A 280 -12.64 -0.27 9.49
C GLY A 280 -13.38 1.07 9.58
N THR A 281 -12.64 2.17 9.50
CA THR A 281 -13.20 3.53 9.46
C THR A 281 -13.72 3.89 8.06
N SER A 282 -14.57 4.89 7.97
CA SER A 282 -15.04 5.42 6.68
C SER A 282 -13.88 5.91 5.82
N LEU A 283 -12.85 6.52 6.42
CA LEU A 283 -11.66 6.97 5.71
C LEU A 283 -10.84 5.79 5.15
N GLN A 284 -10.64 4.71 5.92
CA GLN A 284 -9.95 3.52 5.43
C GLN A 284 -10.69 2.88 4.24
N ARG A 285 -12.01 2.73 4.34
CA ARG A 285 -12.82 2.22 3.23
C ARG A 285 -12.80 3.14 2.01
N TRP A 286 -12.79 4.45 2.24
CA TRP A 286 -12.69 5.47 1.18
C TRP A 286 -11.34 5.39 0.47
N ASN A 287 -10.22 5.30 1.19
CA ASN A 287 -8.88 5.17 0.63
C ASN A 287 -8.78 3.91 -0.25
N ARG A 288 -9.28 2.77 0.25
CA ARG A 288 -9.33 1.52 -0.52
C ARG A 288 -10.18 1.66 -1.79
N ALA A 289 -11.33 2.31 -1.69
CA ALA A 289 -12.20 2.53 -2.84
C ALA A 289 -11.58 3.48 -3.87
N LEU A 290 -10.87 4.52 -3.46
CA LEU A 290 -10.13 5.42 -4.35
C LEU A 290 -9.05 4.65 -5.12
N LEU A 291 -8.24 3.83 -4.43
CA LEU A 291 -7.24 2.98 -5.07
C LEU A 291 -7.89 2.05 -6.11
N ARG A 292 -8.95 1.33 -5.69
CA ARG A 292 -9.69 0.42 -6.58
C ARG A 292 -10.22 1.12 -7.81
N ASN A 293 -10.85 2.30 -7.65
CA ASN A 293 -11.40 3.07 -8.76
C ASN A 293 -10.30 3.50 -9.75
N ALA A 294 -9.15 3.94 -9.24
CA ALA A 294 -8.02 4.35 -10.06
C ALA A 294 -7.49 3.19 -10.91
N MET A 295 -7.29 2.02 -10.31
CA MET A 295 -6.77 0.85 -11.00
C MET A 295 -7.78 0.26 -11.98
N VAL A 296 -9.06 0.14 -11.58
CA VAL A 296 -10.12 -0.38 -12.45
C VAL A 296 -10.34 0.51 -13.67
N ALA A 297 -10.28 1.84 -13.53
CA ALA A 297 -10.38 2.78 -14.64
C ALA A 297 -9.28 2.60 -15.71
N GLU A 298 -8.16 1.99 -15.34
CA GLU A 298 -7.03 1.69 -16.24
C GLU A 298 -7.00 0.22 -16.71
N GLY A 299 -8.03 -0.55 -16.42
CA GLY A 299 -8.21 -1.91 -16.92
C GLY A 299 -7.62 -3.00 -16.04
N PHE A 300 -7.43 -2.73 -14.77
CA PHE A 300 -7.08 -3.72 -13.77
C PHE A 300 -8.33 -4.33 -13.11
N LEU A 301 -8.18 -5.54 -12.60
CA LEU A 301 -9.16 -6.27 -11.80
C LEU A 301 -8.59 -6.48 -10.40
N VAL A 302 -9.33 -6.08 -9.37
CA VAL A 302 -8.90 -6.32 -7.99
C VAL A 302 -9.10 -7.78 -7.63
N ASN A 303 -8.15 -8.39 -6.90
CA ASN A 303 -8.33 -9.69 -6.27
C ASN A 303 -9.38 -9.57 -5.15
N PRO A 304 -10.46 -10.37 -5.13
CA PRO A 304 -11.49 -10.27 -4.10
C PRO A 304 -10.96 -10.47 -2.68
N LYS A 305 -9.87 -11.22 -2.49
CA LYS A 305 -9.29 -11.56 -1.18
C LYS A 305 -8.16 -10.63 -0.74
N GLU A 306 -7.68 -9.74 -1.64
CA GLU A 306 -6.51 -8.90 -1.42
C GLU A 306 -6.76 -7.52 -2.02
N TRP A 307 -7.09 -6.52 -1.19
CA TRP A 307 -7.43 -5.17 -1.66
C TRP A 307 -6.26 -4.48 -2.37
N TRP A 308 -5.03 -4.93 -2.15
CA TRP A 308 -3.79 -4.38 -2.73
C TRP A 308 -3.43 -5.00 -4.07
N HIS A 309 -3.93 -6.21 -4.39
CA HIS A 309 -3.56 -7.00 -5.58
C HIS A 309 -4.46 -6.71 -6.77
N PHE A 310 -3.84 -6.36 -7.89
CA PHE A 310 -4.51 -6.01 -9.13
C PHE A 310 -3.92 -6.75 -10.33
N ASP A 311 -4.76 -7.50 -11.03
CA ASP A 311 -4.43 -8.17 -12.29
C ASP A 311 -4.78 -7.29 -13.48
N TYR A 312 -3.85 -7.09 -14.40
CA TYR A 312 -4.15 -6.39 -15.66
C TYR A 312 -4.96 -7.30 -16.59
N LYS A 313 -5.96 -6.72 -17.26
CA LYS A 313 -6.96 -7.45 -18.09
C LYS A 313 -6.39 -8.43 -19.11
N SER A 314 -5.17 -8.21 -19.62
CA SER A 314 -4.53 -9.08 -20.61
C SER A 314 -3.44 -9.99 -20.02
N TRP A 315 -3.46 -10.28 -18.74
CA TRP A 315 -2.43 -11.08 -18.08
C TRP A 315 -2.25 -12.48 -18.70
N ARG A 316 -3.32 -13.05 -19.26
CA ARG A 316 -3.29 -14.38 -19.90
C ARG A 316 -2.52 -14.41 -21.21
N ASP A 317 -2.29 -13.25 -21.82
CA ASP A 317 -1.58 -13.14 -23.09
C ASP A 317 -0.07 -13.39 -22.95
N TYR A 318 0.46 -13.30 -21.72
CA TYR A 318 1.90 -13.39 -21.44
C TYR A 318 2.28 -14.72 -20.79
N PRO A 319 3.47 -15.26 -21.10
CA PRO A 319 3.95 -16.50 -20.50
C PRO A 319 4.36 -16.28 -19.04
N ILE A 320 4.49 -17.38 -18.30
CA ILE A 320 5.16 -17.39 -17.00
C ILE A 320 6.65 -17.05 -17.23
N GLY A 321 7.08 -15.91 -16.72
CA GLY A 321 8.45 -15.42 -16.78
C GLY A 321 9.31 -15.94 -15.65
N ASN A 322 10.59 -16.22 -15.95
CA ASN A 322 11.59 -16.64 -14.95
C ASN A 322 12.91 -15.88 -15.11
N VAL A 323 12.86 -14.68 -15.69
CA VAL A 323 14.02 -13.81 -15.85
C VAL A 323 14.27 -13.04 -14.57
N SER A 324 15.50 -13.10 -14.04
CA SER A 324 15.90 -12.30 -12.87
C SER A 324 16.01 -10.81 -13.20
N PHE A 325 15.88 -9.94 -12.21
CA PHE A 325 15.81 -8.48 -12.42
C PHE A 325 17.07 -7.91 -13.06
N ASP A 326 18.24 -8.43 -12.77
CA ASP A 326 19.54 -8.05 -13.34
C ASP A 326 19.64 -8.34 -14.84
N ARG A 327 18.82 -9.28 -15.36
CA ARG A 327 18.78 -9.67 -16.78
C ARG A 327 17.67 -8.98 -17.58
N ILE A 328 16.80 -8.22 -16.95
CA ILE A 328 15.80 -7.41 -17.65
C ILE A 328 16.52 -6.16 -18.16
N ALA A 329 16.45 -5.91 -19.47
CA ALA A 329 17.08 -4.75 -20.10
C ALA A 329 16.66 -3.44 -19.43
N ARG A 330 17.62 -2.52 -19.29
CA ARG A 330 17.40 -1.18 -18.74
C ARG A 330 16.87 -0.24 -19.83
#